data_e26c2cd86271bb2b2ca74745489b9705
#
_entry.id   e26c2cd86271bb2b2ca74745489b9705
#
_cell.length_a   1.000
_cell.length_b   1.000
_cell.length_c   1.000
_cell.angle_alpha   90.00
_cell.angle_beta   90.00
_cell.angle_gamma   90.00
#
_symmetry.space_group_name_H-M   'P 1'
#
loop_
_entity.id
_entity.type
_entity.pdbx_description
1 polymer ?
#
loop_
_entity_poly.entity_id
_entity_poly.type
_entity_poly.pdbx_seq_one_letter_code
_entity_poly.pdbx_strand_id
1 'polypeptide(L)'
;MKNLFNKDVQILLLIRNCGIIMDTPIVILNYKTYLESSGMNALELAHDLESAANESGIRMVAAPQAADIYRISEETSLPIFAQHIDPISPGGHTGSSLINTLIDAGISGSLINHSEQRMKLADIAEVVKLCADNEIESCVCTNNIETSKAVATLAPTAVAVEPPELIGTGIPVSQAQPEVVEDTVKEVKAINKDVKVLCGAGITTGDDMKAAMDLGADGVLLASGIIKAESPKDALLDLVSKL
;
A
#
# COMPACT_ATOMS: atom_id res chain seq x y z
N MET A 1 -11.53 44.46 0.04
CA MET A 1 -11.57 43.27 0.94
C MET A 1 -12.44 42.08 0.43
N LYS A 2 -13.10 42.13 -0.73
CA LYS A 2 -13.90 41.01 -1.27
C LYS A 2 -13.17 40.08 -2.25
N ASN A 3 -11.93 40.41 -2.69
CA ASN A 3 -11.23 39.63 -3.71
C ASN A 3 -10.16 38.66 -3.19
N LEU A 4 -9.78 38.74 -1.92
CA LEU A 4 -8.86 37.74 -1.32
C LEU A 4 -9.59 36.45 -0.91
N PHE A 5 -10.81 36.55 -0.38
CA PHE A 5 -11.60 35.38 0.03
C PHE A 5 -11.94 34.43 -1.13
N ASN A 6 -12.04 34.94 -2.35
CA ASN A 6 -12.43 34.13 -3.53
C ASN A 6 -11.24 33.33 -4.12
N LYS A 7 -9.99 33.77 -3.93
CA LYS A 7 -8.81 33.03 -4.39
C LYS A 7 -8.48 31.84 -3.49
N ASP A 8 -8.60 32.02 -2.18
CA ASP A 8 -8.32 30.93 -1.22
C ASP A 8 -9.38 29.84 -1.29
N VAL A 9 -10.65 30.20 -1.53
CA VAL A 9 -11.74 29.23 -1.76
C VAL A 9 -11.60 28.52 -3.11
N GLN A 10 -11.10 29.19 -4.16
CA GLN A 10 -10.83 28.53 -5.43
C GLN A 10 -9.60 27.62 -5.37
N ILE A 11 -8.57 27.98 -4.60
CA ILE A 11 -7.40 27.13 -4.35
C ILE A 11 -7.81 25.91 -3.52
N LEU A 12 -8.63 26.09 -2.48
CA LEU A 12 -9.20 24.97 -1.69
C LEU A 12 -10.12 24.07 -2.52
N LEU A 13 -10.89 24.61 -3.46
CA LEU A 13 -11.73 23.83 -4.38
C LEU A 13 -10.91 23.13 -5.47
N LEU A 14 -9.77 23.68 -5.89
CA LEU A 14 -8.83 23.04 -6.81
C LEU A 14 -8.06 21.90 -6.12
N ILE A 15 -7.72 22.07 -4.85
CA ILE A 15 -7.09 21.01 -4.03
C ILE A 15 -8.09 19.87 -3.73
N ARG A 16 -9.39 20.17 -3.57
CA ARG A 16 -10.44 19.15 -3.40
C ARG A 16 -10.75 18.31 -4.65
N ASN A 17 -10.34 18.77 -5.84
CA ASN A 17 -10.46 18.01 -7.09
C ASN A 17 -9.16 17.29 -7.49
N CYS A 18 -8.07 17.47 -6.75
CA CYS A 18 -6.88 16.66 -6.90
C CYS A 18 -7.04 15.45 -5.99
N GLY A 19 -7.42 14.28 -6.53
CA GLY A 19 -7.51 13.03 -5.77
C GLY A 19 -6.20 12.77 -5.03
N ILE A 20 -6.27 11.94 -3.99
CA ILE A 20 -5.10 11.53 -3.23
C ILE A 20 -4.10 10.90 -4.20
N ILE A 21 -2.91 11.48 -4.33
CA ILE A 21 -1.85 11.00 -5.23
C ILE A 21 -0.81 10.29 -4.36
N MET A 22 -0.60 9.01 -4.65
CA MET A 22 0.46 8.23 -4.02
C MET A 22 1.82 8.62 -4.62
N ASP A 23 2.75 9.08 -3.78
CA ASP A 23 4.11 9.35 -4.20
C ASP A 23 4.85 8.05 -4.54
N THR A 24 5.58 8.03 -5.65
CA THR A 24 6.30 6.86 -6.17
C THR A 24 7.74 7.24 -6.57
N PRO A 25 8.70 6.31 -6.57
CA PRO A 25 8.55 4.90 -6.23
C PRO A 25 8.20 4.64 -4.77
N ILE A 26 7.44 3.58 -4.50
CA ILE A 26 6.99 3.24 -3.16
C ILE A 26 7.29 1.78 -2.81
N VAL A 27 7.64 1.55 -1.55
CA VAL A 27 7.76 0.21 -0.93
C VAL A 27 6.72 0.09 0.17
N ILE A 28 5.77 -0.84 0.05
CA ILE A 28 4.84 -1.16 1.13
C ILE A 28 5.28 -2.49 1.75
N LEU A 29 5.68 -2.46 3.02
CA LEU A 29 6.03 -3.65 3.78
C LEU A 29 4.81 -4.15 4.56
N ASN A 30 4.22 -5.24 4.09
CA ASN A 30 3.12 -5.92 4.77
C ASN A 30 3.67 -6.82 5.89
N TYR A 31 3.45 -6.42 7.13
CA TYR A 31 3.93 -7.14 8.32
C TYR A 31 3.23 -8.48 8.53
N LYS A 32 2.05 -8.66 7.90
CA LYS A 32 1.20 -9.84 8.11
C LYS A 32 1.00 -10.11 9.61
N THR A 33 1.14 -11.35 10.04
CA THR A 33 1.01 -11.79 11.45
C THR A 33 2.23 -12.59 11.90
N TYR A 34 3.41 -12.33 11.30
CA TYR A 34 4.66 -12.98 11.73
C TYR A 34 5.07 -12.50 13.13
N LEU A 35 5.67 -13.36 13.93
CA LEU A 35 6.17 -12.98 15.25
C LEU A 35 7.30 -11.96 15.15
N GLU A 36 8.10 -12.02 14.09
CA GLU A 36 9.20 -11.09 13.78
C GLU A 36 8.71 -9.66 13.46
N SER A 37 7.41 -9.49 13.22
CA SER A 37 6.77 -8.21 12.89
C SER A 37 5.52 -7.93 13.74
N SER A 38 5.48 -8.44 14.98
CA SER A 38 4.36 -8.26 15.91
C SER A 38 4.82 -7.73 17.26
N GLY A 39 4.02 -6.89 17.91
CA GLY A 39 4.32 -6.33 19.23
C GLY A 39 5.56 -5.43 19.23
N MET A 40 6.53 -5.70 20.10
CA MET A 40 7.76 -4.90 20.14
C MET A 40 8.62 -5.09 18.88
N ASN A 41 8.65 -6.30 18.32
CA ASN A 41 9.36 -6.54 17.06
C ASN A 41 8.78 -5.72 15.89
N ALA A 42 7.46 -5.44 15.90
CA ALA A 42 6.84 -4.56 14.92
C ALA A 42 7.40 -3.12 15.00
N LEU A 43 7.66 -2.63 16.21
CA LEU A 43 8.25 -1.31 16.42
C LEU A 43 9.72 -1.28 15.99
N GLU A 44 10.51 -2.30 16.34
CA GLU A 44 11.91 -2.41 15.90
C GLU A 44 12.01 -2.44 14.37
N LEU A 45 11.16 -3.24 13.71
CA LEU A 45 11.08 -3.29 12.25
C LEU A 45 10.64 -1.94 11.64
N ALA A 46 9.77 -1.19 12.33
CA ALA A 46 9.38 0.14 11.88
C ALA A 46 10.55 1.14 11.94
N HIS A 47 11.40 1.09 12.97
CA HIS A 47 12.61 1.90 13.04
C HIS A 47 13.62 1.54 11.93
N ASP A 48 13.78 0.24 11.60
CA ASP A 48 14.60 -0.20 10.48
C ASP A 48 14.07 0.34 9.14
N LEU A 49 12.74 0.26 8.94
CA LEU A 49 12.07 0.78 7.74
C LEU A 49 12.21 2.30 7.62
N GLU A 50 12.00 3.05 8.72
CA GLU A 50 12.19 4.50 8.76
C GLU A 50 13.64 4.90 8.46
N SER A 51 14.58 4.18 9.06
CA SER A 51 16.02 4.42 8.83
C SER A 51 16.40 4.19 7.37
N ALA A 52 15.89 3.11 6.75
CA ALA A 52 16.13 2.81 5.34
C ALA A 52 15.45 3.84 4.41
N ALA A 53 14.23 4.29 4.74
CA ALA A 53 13.53 5.34 4.00
C ALA A 53 14.30 6.66 4.02
N ASN A 54 14.78 7.08 5.20
CA ASN A 54 15.55 8.31 5.37
C ASN A 54 16.90 8.27 4.64
N GLU A 55 17.57 7.11 4.63
CA GLU A 55 18.87 6.93 4.00
C GLU A 55 18.77 6.88 2.48
N SER A 56 17.75 6.20 1.94
CA SER A 56 17.55 6.04 0.49
C SER A 56 16.79 7.19 -0.16
N GLY A 57 15.98 7.92 0.61
CA GLY A 57 15.02 8.92 0.09
C GLY A 57 13.81 8.29 -0.61
N ILE A 58 13.65 6.95 -0.57
CA ILE A 58 12.51 6.24 -1.15
C ILE A 58 11.38 6.17 -0.14
N ARG A 59 10.15 6.46 -0.60
CA ARG A 59 8.96 6.32 0.24
C ARG A 59 8.75 4.88 0.66
N MET A 60 8.73 4.63 1.96
CA MET A 60 8.43 3.32 2.55
C MET A 60 7.23 3.43 3.49
N VAL A 61 6.38 2.41 3.48
CA VAL A 61 5.11 2.34 4.23
C VAL A 61 5.10 1.07 5.07
N ALA A 62 4.79 1.20 6.35
CA ALA A 62 4.55 0.06 7.23
C ALA A 62 3.07 -0.35 7.18
N ALA A 63 2.78 -1.65 7.02
CA ALA A 63 1.42 -2.18 7.15
C ALA A 63 1.36 -3.23 8.27
N PRO A 64 1.36 -2.80 9.55
CA PRO A 64 1.36 -3.68 10.73
C PRO A 64 -0.05 -4.21 11.04
N GLN A 65 -0.13 -5.15 11.99
CA GLN A 65 -1.41 -5.52 12.59
C GLN A 65 -2.07 -4.33 13.30
N ALA A 66 -3.39 -4.29 13.33
CA ALA A 66 -4.16 -3.20 13.93
C ALA A 66 -3.75 -2.87 15.38
N ALA A 67 -3.35 -3.89 16.15
CA ALA A 67 -2.90 -3.74 17.54
C ALA A 67 -1.57 -2.95 17.69
N ASP A 68 -0.76 -2.88 16.64
CA ASP A 68 0.56 -2.26 16.67
C ASP A 68 0.58 -0.87 15.99
N ILE A 69 -0.49 -0.48 15.28
CA ILE A 69 -0.58 0.78 14.53
C ILE A 69 -0.28 1.98 15.43
N TYR A 70 -1.03 2.14 16.53
CA TYR A 70 -0.90 3.30 17.43
C TYR A 70 0.51 3.40 18.02
N ARG A 71 1.10 2.27 18.44
CA ARG A 71 2.47 2.26 18.96
C ARG A 71 3.48 2.76 17.94
N ILE A 72 3.38 2.30 16.68
CA ILE A 72 4.29 2.69 15.61
C ILE A 72 4.09 4.16 15.24
N SER A 73 2.85 4.63 15.21
CA SER A 73 2.53 6.02 14.86
C SER A 73 3.05 7.04 15.88
N GLU A 74 3.14 6.65 17.17
CA GLU A 74 3.68 7.53 18.22
C GLU A 74 5.23 7.60 18.21
N GLU A 75 5.90 6.59 17.66
CA GLU A 75 7.35 6.44 17.77
C GLU A 75 8.10 6.66 16.44
N THR A 76 7.38 6.75 15.31
CA THR A 76 7.97 6.93 13.97
C THR A 76 7.21 7.97 13.17
N SER A 77 7.85 8.51 12.13
CA SER A 77 7.22 9.37 11.12
C SER A 77 6.79 8.62 9.85
N LEU A 78 6.83 7.29 9.87
CA LEU A 78 6.45 6.48 8.72
C LEU A 78 4.98 6.65 8.36
N PRO A 79 4.64 6.68 7.07
CA PRO A 79 3.28 6.41 6.63
C PRO A 79 2.87 4.98 7.05
N ILE A 80 1.69 4.84 7.64
CA ILE A 80 1.20 3.55 8.13
C ILE A 80 -0.08 3.19 7.39
N PHE A 81 -0.16 1.96 6.86
CA PHE A 81 -1.37 1.39 6.29
C PHE A 81 -1.97 0.35 7.24
N ALA A 82 -3.28 0.36 7.38
CA ALA A 82 -3.96 -0.79 7.95
C ALA A 82 -3.85 -1.99 7.00
N GLN A 83 -3.89 -3.21 7.53
CA GLN A 83 -3.96 -4.42 6.69
C GLN A 83 -5.37 -4.68 6.15
N HIS A 84 -6.41 -4.08 6.78
CA HIS A 84 -7.80 -4.27 6.43
C HIS A 84 -8.67 -3.17 7.05
N ILE A 85 -9.76 -2.82 6.35
CA ILE A 85 -10.85 -1.97 6.83
C ILE A 85 -12.16 -2.68 6.49
N ASP A 86 -13.10 -2.74 7.44
CA ASP A 86 -14.45 -3.24 7.17
C ASP A 86 -15.35 -2.12 6.59
N PRO A 87 -16.25 -2.43 5.64
CA PRO A 87 -17.20 -1.47 5.07
C PRO A 87 -18.37 -1.23 6.02
N ILE A 88 -18.10 -0.60 7.16
CA ILE A 88 -19.06 -0.38 8.23
C ILE A 88 -19.09 1.08 8.69
N SER A 89 -20.22 1.51 9.20
CA SER A 89 -20.38 2.75 9.96
C SER A 89 -20.31 2.48 11.48
N PRO A 90 -20.04 3.51 12.32
CA PRO A 90 -20.08 3.34 13.76
C PRO A 90 -21.37 2.69 14.24
N GLY A 91 -21.26 1.64 15.09
CA GLY A 91 -22.43 0.89 15.57
C GLY A 91 -22.11 -0.48 16.14
N GLY A 92 -23.03 -1.42 16.00
CA GLY A 92 -22.96 -2.76 16.59
C GLY A 92 -22.19 -3.76 15.71
N HIS A 93 -20.87 -3.61 15.61
CA HIS A 93 -19.98 -4.43 14.77
C HIS A 93 -18.81 -4.99 15.57
N THR A 94 -19.10 -5.72 16.64
CA THR A 94 -18.05 -6.31 17.50
C THR A 94 -17.09 -7.18 16.68
N GLY A 95 -15.77 -6.90 16.78
CA GLY A 95 -14.72 -7.62 16.09
C GLY A 95 -14.32 -7.03 14.73
N SER A 96 -15.02 -5.99 14.24
CA SER A 96 -14.69 -5.35 12.97
C SER A 96 -13.71 -4.18 13.12
N SER A 97 -13.03 -3.86 12.01
CA SER A 97 -12.06 -2.77 11.90
C SER A 97 -12.72 -1.51 11.37
N LEU A 98 -13.07 -0.58 12.26
CA LEU A 98 -13.71 0.70 11.91
C LEU A 98 -12.66 1.70 11.42
N ILE A 99 -12.88 2.30 10.24
CA ILE A 99 -11.95 3.27 9.63
C ILE A 99 -11.63 4.46 10.54
N ASN A 100 -12.63 5.00 11.24
CA ASN A 100 -12.45 6.15 12.14
C ASN A 100 -11.44 5.86 13.26
N THR A 101 -11.51 4.67 13.86
CA THR A 101 -10.57 4.26 14.93
C THR A 101 -9.17 4.03 14.40
N LEU A 102 -9.05 3.49 13.18
CA LEU A 102 -7.75 3.29 12.55
C LEU A 102 -7.09 4.62 12.16
N ILE A 103 -7.86 5.60 11.68
CA ILE A 103 -7.37 6.97 11.42
C ILE A 103 -6.89 7.62 12.71
N ASP A 104 -7.66 7.51 13.79
CA ASP A 104 -7.29 8.03 15.12
C ASP A 104 -6.02 7.35 15.66
N ALA A 105 -5.79 6.08 15.29
CA ALA A 105 -4.56 5.37 15.59
C ALA A 105 -3.36 5.75 14.70
N GLY A 106 -3.56 6.57 13.66
CA GLY A 106 -2.47 7.15 12.85
C GLY A 106 -2.26 6.52 11.48
N ILE A 107 -3.24 5.83 10.88
CA ILE A 107 -3.09 5.35 9.50
C ILE A 107 -3.18 6.50 8.48
N SER A 108 -2.41 6.38 7.40
CA SER A 108 -2.49 7.21 6.20
C SER A 108 -3.08 6.47 5.00
N GLY A 109 -3.39 5.17 5.15
CA GLY A 109 -3.95 4.34 4.11
C GLY A 109 -4.31 2.93 4.58
N SER A 110 -4.70 2.07 3.63
CA SER A 110 -5.00 0.66 3.91
C SER A 110 -4.72 -0.25 2.73
N LEU A 111 -4.29 -1.47 3.03
CA LEU A 111 -4.43 -2.62 2.15
C LEU A 111 -5.90 -3.06 2.14
N ILE A 112 -6.38 -3.50 0.99
CA ILE A 112 -7.78 -3.92 0.78
C ILE A 112 -7.75 -5.20 -0.05
N ASN A 113 -8.57 -6.20 0.30
CA ASN A 113 -8.73 -7.43 -0.47
C ASN A 113 -7.44 -8.27 -0.62
N HIS A 114 -6.52 -8.23 0.35
CA HIS A 114 -5.35 -9.09 0.31
C HIS A 114 -5.73 -10.57 0.17
N SER A 115 -4.85 -11.40 -0.42
CA SER A 115 -5.12 -12.82 -0.68
C SER A 115 -5.52 -13.61 0.57
N GLU A 116 -5.01 -13.21 1.74
CA GLU A 116 -5.31 -13.83 3.03
C GLU A 116 -6.62 -13.31 3.68
N GLN A 117 -7.20 -12.21 3.14
CA GLN A 117 -8.45 -11.60 3.62
C GLN A 117 -9.28 -11.07 2.43
N ARG A 118 -9.88 -11.99 1.64
CA ARG A 118 -10.65 -11.64 0.45
C ARG A 118 -11.98 -10.97 0.78
N MET A 119 -12.35 -10.00 -0.05
CA MET A 119 -13.57 -9.21 0.08
C MET A 119 -14.45 -9.37 -1.17
N LYS A 120 -15.75 -9.12 -1.03
CA LYS A 120 -16.65 -8.98 -2.18
C LYS A 120 -16.38 -7.65 -2.90
N LEU A 121 -16.60 -7.61 -4.21
CA LEU A 121 -16.38 -6.39 -4.99
C LEU A 121 -17.20 -5.20 -4.48
N ALA A 122 -18.42 -5.44 -3.98
CA ALA A 122 -19.24 -4.38 -3.37
C ALA A 122 -18.59 -3.79 -2.11
N ASP A 123 -18.00 -4.67 -1.27
CA ASP A 123 -17.32 -4.24 -0.04
C ASP A 123 -16.01 -3.50 -0.37
N ILE A 124 -15.27 -3.95 -1.42
CA ILE A 124 -14.09 -3.24 -1.93
C ILE A 124 -14.48 -1.82 -2.38
N ALA A 125 -15.57 -1.69 -3.13
CA ALA A 125 -16.04 -0.38 -3.63
C ALA A 125 -16.38 0.57 -2.48
N GLU A 126 -17.03 0.05 -1.42
CA GLU A 126 -17.36 0.84 -0.24
C GLU A 126 -16.11 1.26 0.54
N VAL A 127 -15.14 0.36 0.75
CA VAL A 127 -13.90 0.70 1.46
C VAL A 127 -13.04 1.68 0.66
N VAL A 128 -12.92 1.54 -0.66
CA VAL A 128 -12.22 2.52 -1.52
C VAL A 128 -12.87 3.90 -1.39
N LYS A 129 -14.22 3.95 -1.41
CA LYS A 129 -14.96 5.20 -1.19
C LYS A 129 -14.73 5.77 0.22
N LEU A 130 -14.75 4.94 1.26
CA LEU A 130 -14.47 5.37 2.64
C LEU A 130 -13.05 5.96 2.77
N CYS A 131 -12.05 5.34 2.12
CA CYS A 131 -10.69 5.88 2.10
C CYS A 131 -10.65 7.26 1.41
N ALA A 132 -11.29 7.41 0.26
CA ALA A 132 -11.35 8.68 -0.47
C ALA A 132 -12.08 9.77 0.32
N ASP A 133 -13.22 9.44 0.95
CA ASP A 133 -14.00 10.38 1.76
C ASP A 133 -13.23 10.87 3.01
N ASN A 134 -12.27 10.08 3.50
CA ASN A 134 -11.43 10.41 4.66
C ASN A 134 -10.01 10.85 4.26
N GLU A 135 -9.74 11.08 2.99
CA GLU A 135 -8.46 11.57 2.49
C GLU A 135 -7.26 10.67 2.86
N ILE A 136 -7.47 9.33 2.87
CA ILE A 136 -6.42 8.33 3.06
C ILE A 136 -6.24 7.46 1.82
N GLU A 137 -5.04 6.89 1.65
CA GLU A 137 -4.70 6.07 0.50
C GLU A 137 -5.34 4.68 0.57
N SER A 138 -5.66 4.11 -0.60
CA SER A 138 -6.22 2.77 -0.73
C SER A 138 -5.37 1.93 -1.69
N CYS A 139 -4.84 0.80 -1.23
CA CYS A 139 -4.10 -0.16 -2.05
C CYS A 139 -4.88 -1.48 -2.14
N VAL A 140 -5.51 -1.73 -3.29
CA VAL A 140 -6.34 -2.94 -3.47
C VAL A 140 -5.50 -4.07 -4.07
N CYS A 141 -5.38 -5.18 -3.35
CA CYS A 141 -4.70 -6.37 -3.83
C CYS A 141 -5.59 -7.15 -4.81
N THR A 142 -5.00 -7.58 -5.92
CA THR A 142 -5.68 -8.31 -6.99
C THR A 142 -4.85 -9.53 -7.39
N ASN A 143 -5.49 -10.53 -7.97
CA ASN A 143 -4.85 -11.81 -8.30
C ASN A 143 -4.53 -11.99 -9.79
N ASN A 144 -5.07 -11.13 -10.65
CA ASN A 144 -4.88 -11.20 -12.10
C ASN A 144 -5.27 -9.87 -12.78
N ILE A 145 -5.04 -9.79 -14.08
CA ILE A 145 -5.30 -8.62 -14.91
C ILE A 145 -6.78 -8.24 -14.90
N GLU A 146 -7.71 -9.19 -15.04
CA GLU A 146 -9.16 -8.94 -15.10
C GLU A 146 -9.67 -8.33 -13.80
N THR A 147 -9.22 -8.85 -12.66
CA THR A 147 -9.57 -8.28 -11.34
C THR A 147 -8.97 -6.90 -11.16
N SER A 148 -7.74 -6.69 -11.62
CA SER A 148 -7.07 -5.37 -11.59
C SER A 148 -7.83 -4.33 -12.41
N LYS A 149 -8.30 -4.71 -13.60
CA LYS A 149 -9.16 -3.86 -14.44
C LYS A 149 -10.48 -3.51 -13.74
N ALA A 150 -11.15 -4.50 -13.18
CA ALA A 150 -12.42 -4.27 -12.48
C ALA A 150 -12.24 -3.31 -11.30
N VAL A 151 -11.19 -3.48 -10.52
CA VAL A 151 -10.87 -2.63 -9.37
C VAL A 151 -10.43 -1.23 -9.80
N ALA A 152 -9.70 -1.07 -10.90
CA ALA A 152 -9.27 0.24 -11.41
C ALA A 152 -10.45 1.18 -11.71
N THR A 153 -11.64 0.63 -12.05
CA THR A 153 -12.86 1.42 -12.25
C THR A 153 -13.39 2.06 -10.97
N LEU A 154 -12.99 1.55 -9.81
CA LEU A 154 -13.35 2.09 -8.49
C LEU A 154 -12.45 3.26 -8.07
N ALA A 155 -11.40 3.54 -8.86
CA ALA A 155 -10.42 4.59 -8.64
C ALA A 155 -9.72 4.51 -7.26
N PRO A 156 -9.17 3.34 -6.84
CA PRO A 156 -8.30 3.30 -5.67
C PRO A 156 -7.03 4.11 -5.94
N THR A 157 -6.27 4.45 -4.89
CA THR A 157 -4.97 5.11 -5.05
C THR A 157 -3.97 4.18 -5.76
N ALA A 158 -4.01 2.88 -5.41
CA ALA A 158 -3.16 1.86 -6.03
C ALA A 158 -3.86 0.50 -6.17
N VAL A 159 -3.36 -0.28 -7.10
CA VAL A 159 -3.63 -1.72 -7.26
C VAL A 159 -2.32 -2.47 -7.08
N ALA A 160 -2.28 -3.48 -6.21
CA ALA A 160 -1.16 -4.39 -6.08
C ALA A 160 -1.51 -5.74 -6.73
N VAL A 161 -0.81 -6.11 -7.81
CA VAL A 161 -1.04 -7.41 -8.48
C VAL A 161 -0.19 -8.49 -7.83
N GLU A 162 -0.87 -9.53 -7.34
CA GLU A 162 -0.28 -10.66 -6.61
C GLU A 162 -0.82 -11.99 -7.18
N PRO A 163 -0.17 -12.58 -8.21
CA PRO A 163 -0.54 -13.93 -8.67
C PRO A 163 -0.44 -14.93 -7.51
N PRO A 164 -1.53 -15.62 -7.14
CA PRO A 164 -1.57 -16.45 -5.93
C PRO A 164 -0.52 -17.55 -5.90
N GLU A 165 -0.17 -18.09 -7.06
CA GLU A 165 0.84 -19.15 -7.22
C GLU A 165 2.27 -18.70 -6.91
N LEU A 166 2.52 -17.38 -6.86
CA LEU A 166 3.84 -16.81 -6.57
C LEU A 166 3.96 -16.27 -5.14
N ILE A 167 2.83 -16.12 -4.42
CA ILE A 167 2.85 -15.59 -3.06
C ILE A 167 3.59 -16.55 -2.13
N GLY A 168 4.61 -16.04 -1.41
CA GLY A 168 5.39 -16.82 -0.44
C GLY A 168 6.39 -17.81 -1.03
N THR A 169 6.52 -17.88 -2.37
CA THR A 169 7.49 -18.78 -3.04
C THR A 169 8.91 -18.24 -3.08
N GLY A 170 9.07 -16.91 -2.92
CA GLY A 170 10.34 -16.22 -3.15
C GLY A 170 10.69 -16.06 -4.64
N ILE A 171 9.78 -16.41 -5.54
CA ILE A 171 9.97 -16.23 -6.99
C ILE A 171 9.29 -14.92 -7.40
N PRO A 172 10.05 -13.91 -7.90
CA PRO A 172 9.48 -12.63 -8.29
C PRO A 172 8.53 -12.74 -9.48
N VAL A 173 7.35 -12.14 -9.39
CA VAL A 173 6.40 -12.11 -10.52
C VAL A 173 7.00 -11.40 -11.73
N SER A 174 7.84 -10.38 -11.52
CA SER A 174 8.57 -9.67 -12.57
C SER A 174 9.53 -10.56 -13.37
N GLN A 175 9.92 -11.71 -12.82
CA GLN A 175 10.78 -12.69 -13.52
C GLN A 175 9.99 -13.91 -14.02
N ALA A 176 9.06 -14.42 -13.21
CA ALA A 176 8.29 -15.62 -13.53
C ALA A 176 7.18 -15.36 -14.55
N GLN A 177 6.52 -14.21 -14.44
CA GLN A 177 5.37 -13.82 -15.27
C GLN A 177 5.41 -12.30 -15.55
N PRO A 178 6.46 -11.79 -16.23
CA PRO A 178 6.63 -10.37 -16.51
C PRO A 178 5.43 -9.77 -17.24
N GLU A 179 4.79 -10.54 -18.12
CA GLU A 179 3.58 -10.14 -18.84
C GLU A 179 2.42 -9.81 -17.92
N VAL A 180 2.30 -10.44 -16.75
CA VAL A 180 1.24 -10.12 -15.79
C VAL A 180 1.44 -8.72 -15.23
N VAL A 181 2.67 -8.29 -14.97
CA VAL A 181 2.97 -6.95 -14.48
C VAL A 181 2.75 -5.92 -15.59
N GLU A 182 3.37 -6.13 -16.76
CA GLU A 182 3.30 -5.20 -17.89
C GLU A 182 1.87 -4.99 -18.39
N ASP A 183 1.12 -6.09 -18.60
CA ASP A 183 -0.27 -6.02 -19.03
C ASP A 183 -1.18 -5.40 -17.95
N THR A 184 -0.93 -5.67 -16.66
CA THR A 184 -1.69 -5.02 -15.58
C THR A 184 -1.45 -3.51 -15.61
N VAL A 185 -0.21 -3.06 -15.71
CA VAL A 185 0.13 -1.62 -15.82
C VAL A 185 -0.63 -1.00 -16.99
N LYS A 186 -0.51 -1.59 -18.19
CA LYS A 186 -1.16 -1.10 -19.41
C LYS A 186 -2.68 -1.00 -19.25
N GLU A 187 -3.31 -2.07 -18.79
CA GLU A 187 -4.76 -2.15 -18.71
C GLU A 187 -5.34 -1.26 -17.59
N VAL A 188 -4.69 -1.18 -16.43
CA VAL A 188 -5.08 -0.27 -15.34
C VAL A 188 -4.95 1.18 -15.77
N LYS A 189 -3.81 1.56 -16.37
CA LYS A 189 -3.56 2.94 -16.84
C LYS A 189 -4.49 3.34 -18.00
N ALA A 190 -4.95 2.39 -18.81
CA ALA A 190 -5.95 2.64 -19.86
C ALA A 190 -7.33 2.99 -19.27
N ILE A 191 -7.67 2.46 -18.10
CA ILE A 191 -8.92 2.73 -17.38
C ILE A 191 -8.80 4.02 -16.57
N ASN A 192 -7.75 4.11 -15.76
CA ASN A 192 -7.47 5.27 -14.93
C ASN A 192 -5.95 5.47 -14.78
N LYS A 193 -5.42 6.50 -15.42
CA LYS A 193 -3.99 6.82 -15.45
C LYS A 193 -3.42 7.21 -14.07
N ASP A 194 -4.28 7.66 -13.16
CA ASP A 194 -3.87 8.15 -11.83
C ASP A 194 -3.71 6.99 -10.82
N VAL A 195 -4.37 5.84 -11.06
CA VAL A 195 -4.20 4.62 -10.25
C VAL A 195 -2.79 4.07 -10.40
N LYS A 196 -2.07 3.92 -9.30
CA LYS A 196 -0.73 3.32 -9.27
C LYS A 196 -0.80 1.80 -9.36
N VAL A 197 0.22 1.17 -9.95
CA VAL A 197 0.30 -0.29 -10.03
C VAL A 197 1.54 -0.77 -9.29
N LEU A 198 1.34 -1.60 -8.28
CA LEU A 198 2.41 -2.20 -7.49
C LEU A 198 2.58 -3.67 -7.84
N CYS A 199 3.84 -4.11 -7.87
CA CYS A 199 4.19 -5.52 -8.00
C CYS A 199 4.20 -6.16 -6.60
N GLY A 200 3.37 -7.19 -6.37
CA GLY A 200 3.06 -7.68 -5.02
C GLY A 200 3.53 -9.08 -4.67
N ALA A 201 4.34 -9.78 -5.52
CA ALA A 201 4.75 -11.15 -5.21
C ALA A 201 6.25 -11.40 -5.46
N GLY A 202 6.91 -12.07 -4.50
CA GLY A 202 8.25 -12.63 -4.64
C GLY A 202 9.41 -11.64 -4.64
N ILE A 203 9.17 -10.36 -4.49
CA ILE A 203 10.19 -9.30 -4.52
C ILE A 203 11.04 -9.37 -3.24
N THR A 204 12.37 -9.47 -3.40
CA THR A 204 13.31 -9.62 -2.29
C THR A 204 14.61 -8.83 -2.45
N THR A 205 15.04 -8.53 -3.68
CA THR A 205 16.33 -7.91 -3.99
C THR A 205 16.17 -6.64 -4.82
N GLY A 206 17.24 -5.85 -4.93
CA GLY A 206 17.29 -4.68 -5.83
C GLY A 206 17.11 -5.03 -7.31
N ASP A 207 17.53 -6.23 -7.74
CA ASP A 207 17.27 -6.71 -9.10
C ASP A 207 15.78 -6.97 -9.35
N ASP A 208 15.07 -7.51 -8.35
CA ASP A 208 13.63 -7.76 -8.45
C ASP A 208 12.85 -6.44 -8.51
N MET A 209 13.21 -5.48 -7.64
CA MET A 209 12.61 -4.14 -7.63
C MET A 209 12.83 -3.43 -8.96
N LYS A 210 14.07 -3.43 -9.45
CA LYS A 210 14.40 -2.83 -10.75
C LYS A 210 13.62 -3.49 -11.88
N ALA A 211 13.54 -4.81 -11.92
CA ALA A 211 12.76 -5.52 -12.94
C ALA A 211 11.27 -5.14 -12.91
N ALA A 212 10.66 -5.00 -11.72
CA ALA A 212 9.29 -4.54 -11.59
C ALA A 212 9.11 -3.10 -12.12
N MET A 213 10.03 -2.20 -11.80
CA MET A 213 10.01 -0.81 -12.28
C MET A 213 10.22 -0.72 -13.80
N ASP A 214 11.11 -1.52 -14.37
CA ASP A 214 11.38 -1.59 -15.82
C ASP A 214 10.13 -2.07 -16.60
N LEU A 215 9.25 -2.86 -15.97
CA LEU A 215 7.94 -3.29 -16.51
C LEU A 215 6.83 -2.22 -16.32
N GLY A 216 7.17 -1.06 -15.74
CA GLY A 216 6.27 0.07 -15.55
C GLY A 216 5.49 0.09 -14.23
N ALA A 217 5.82 -0.78 -13.27
CA ALA A 217 5.25 -0.68 -11.94
C ALA A 217 5.64 0.64 -11.25
N ASP A 218 4.77 1.16 -10.40
CA ASP A 218 5.00 2.38 -9.62
C ASP A 218 5.66 2.08 -8.26
N GLY A 219 5.88 0.79 -7.92
CA GLY A 219 6.48 0.34 -6.67
C GLY A 219 6.17 -1.13 -6.38
N VAL A 220 6.38 -1.53 -5.12
CA VAL A 220 6.23 -2.92 -4.69
C VAL A 220 5.45 -3.05 -3.37
N LEU A 221 4.77 -4.20 -3.22
CA LEU A 221 4.17 -4.67 -1.97
C LEU A 221 4.84 -5.99 -1.60
N LEU A 222 5.48 -6.07 -0.46
CA LEU A 222 6.28 -7.23 -0.05
C LEU A 222 6.14 -7.55 1.44
N ALA A 223 6.64 -8.70 1.87
CA ALA A 223 6.53 -9.16 3.25
C ALA A 223 7.79 -9.95 3.69
N SER A 224 7.74 -11.29 3.57
CA SER A 224 8.68 -12.22 4.22
C SER A 224 10.14 -12.03 3.82
N GLY A 225 10.43 -11.56 2.62
CA GLY A 225 11.82 -11.34 2.16
C GLY A 225 12.56 -10.32 3.01
N ILE A 226 11.86 -9.34 3.55
CA ILE A 226 12.41 -8.33 4.46
C ILE A 226 12.21 -8.76 5.93
N ILE A 227 10.99 -9.16 6.31
CA ILE A 227 10.64 -9.46 7.71
C ILE A 227 11.52 -10.58 8.29
N LYS A 228 11.90 -11.55 7.47
CA LYS A 228 12.73 -12.71 7.88
C LYS A 228 14.21 -12.54 7.54
N ALA A 229 14.63 -11.39 7.05
CA ALA A 229 16.04 -11.10 6.83
C ALA A 229 16.81 -11.02 8.17
N GLU A 230 18.07 -11.38 8.14
CA GLU A 230 18.95 -11.24 9.32
C GLU A 230 19.12 -9.77 9.72
N SER A 231 19.16 -8.86 8.73
CA SER A 231 19.14 -7.40 8.90
C SER A 231 18.07 -6.81 7.98
N PRO A 232 16.85 -6.51 8.48
CA PRO A 232 15.78 -5.92 7.69
C PRO A 232 16.17 -4.59 7.06
N LYS A 233 16.89 -3.73 7.77
CA LYS A 233 17.38 -2.46 7.23
C LYS A 233 18.28 -2.65 6.03
N ASP A 234 19.29 -3.54 6.12
CA ASP A 234 20.22 -3.77 5.01
C ASP A 234 19.50 -4.39 3.80
N ALA A 235 18.53 -5.30 4.03
CA ALA A 235 17.71 -5.87 2.99
C ALA A 235 16.83 -4.81 2.28
N LEU A 236 16.30 -3.84 3.02
CA LEU A 236 15.56 -2.70 2.45
C LEU A 236 16.47 -1.77 1.64
N LEU A 237 17.67 -1.49 2.12
CA LEU A 237 18.65 -0.68 1.36
C LEU A 237 19.12 -1.40 0.10
N ASP A 238 19.37 -2.72 0.15
CA ASP A 238 19.65 -3.51 -1.05
C ASP A 238 18.49 -3.44 -2.03
N LEU A 239 17.24 -3.64 -1.55
CA LEU A 239 16.03 -3.60 -2.38
C LEU A 239 15.93 -2.34 -3.25
N VAL A 240 16.26 -1.18 -2.69
CA VAL A 240 16.14 0.11 -3.40
C VAL A 240 17.45 0.59 -4.03
N SER A 241 18.54 -0.17 -3.92
CA SER A 241 19.89 0.22 -4.34
C SER A 241 20.06 0.46 -5.85
N LYS A 242 19.10 0.00 -6.66
CA LYS A 242 19.14 0.08 -8.15
C LYS A 242 18.09 1.03 -8.75
N LEU A 243 17.43 1.85 -7.92
CA LEU A 243 16.47 2.88 -8.34
C LEU A 243 17.13 4.19 -8.70
#